data_5e67043df6b267b3aacaa1034ba4f88a
#
_entry.id   5e67043df6b267b3aacaa1034ba4f88a
#
_cell.length_a   1.000
_cell.length_b   1.000
_cell.length_c   1.000
_cell.angle_alpha   90.00
_cell.angle_beta   90.00
_cell.angle_gamma   90.00
#
_symmetry.space_group_name_H-M   'P 1'
#
loop_
_entity.id
_entity.type
_entity.pdbx_description
1 polymer ?
#
loop_
_entity_poly.entity_id
_entity_poly.type
_entity_poly.pdbx_seq_one_letter_code
_entity_poly.pdbx_strand_id
1 'polypeptide(L)'
;MSDSTTHYDLIVIGGGPIGLSTAWQAARRGGRRVLVLERYGFMNERGGTSGAERHWRLQYTERDIFALTLEALPMWRELESLTGRKLLHEVGSLWFGDTEVKTNEGQISGTARAMDALDVPYEWLTAREIERRYGFTGLPAHYEGFLQRDGGAIDVRGTVGAVFQLSQQHGAVLRGNERVLAVDPDPDGVTVRTEERTYRSDKVVLTNGAHANELVEAWGSKLDVGLYELPLVTLRQRRAEPGRPFWFAFQQPTEEDTNLFYGFPPNPWSTSDDIRLGPVFEVDALAHADDAKGVPAPRPVERVTDWATAHMPWTDPRPAELSTCLAMLPGNPARQFFLGDAGALVDGGENVVVSVAGWGFKFTPLWGKICADLALDGTTAYDIGRHALVPSESSGIVA
;
A
#
# COMPACT_ATOMS: atom_id res chain seq x y z
N MET A 1 25.14 -29.20 -22.39
CA MET A 1 23.67 -29.29 -22.11
C MET A 1 23.11 -27.98 -22.59
N SER A 2 22.24 -27.97 -23.59
CA SER A 2 21.63 -26.73 -24.09
C SER A 2 20.77 -26.14 -22.96
N ASP A 3 21.20 -24.99 -22.48
CA ASP A 3 20.40 -24.16 -21.55
C ASP A 3 19.15 -23.68 -22.31
N SER A 4 18.09 -24.48 -22.28
CA SER A 4 16.86 -24.10 -22.95
C SER A 4 16.22 -22.98 -22.12
N THR A 5 16.49 -21.76 -22.53
CA THR A 5 15.84 -20.58 -21.94
C THR A 5 14.33 -20.78 -21.97
N THR A 6 13.71 -20.87 -20.80
CA THR A 6 12.27 -21.06 -20.71
C THR A 6 11.56 -19.74 -21.03
N HIS A 7 10.68 -19.77 -22.04
CA HIS A 7 9.93 -18.60 -22.48
C HIS A 7 8.56 -18.51 -21.77
N TYR A 8 8.15 -17.29 -21.43
CA TYR A 8 6.84 -16.95 -20.87
C TYR A 8 6.21 -15.80 -21.65
N ASP A 9 4.87 -15.75 -21.67
CA ASP A 9 4.16 -14.57 -22.22
C ASP A 9 4.25 -13.38 -21.27
N LEU A 10 4.28 -13.65 -19.95
CA LEU A 10 4.42 -12.64 -18.92
C LEU A 10 5.25 -13.15 -17.74
N ILE A 11 6.22 -12.35 -17.32
CA ILE A 11 6.91 -12.54 -16.03
C ILE A 11 6.57 -11.37 -15.12
N VAL A 12 6.12 -11.68 -13.90
CA VAL A 12 5.87 -10.72 -12.83
C VAL A 12 6.99 -10.83 -11.80
N ILE A 13 7.67 -9.72 -11.51
CA ILE A 13 8.77 -9.66 -10.56
C ILE A 13 8.28 -9.02 -9.26
N GLY A 14 8.28 -9.79 -8.18
CA GLY A 14 7.71 -9.46 -6.89
C GLY A 14 6.41 -10.21 -6.60
N GLY A 15 6.45 -11.09 -5.60
CA GLY A 15 5.31 -11.93 -5.13
C GLY A 15 4.48 -11.26 -4.03
N GLY A 16 4.48 -9.94 -3.97
CA GLY A 16 3.58 -9.16 -3.12
C GLY A 16 2.13 -9.16 -3.63
N PRO A 17 1.20 -8.49 -2.92
CA PRO A 17 -0.23 -8.49 -3.26
C PRO A 17 -0.50 -8.00 -4.69
N ILE A 18 0.19 -6.95 -5.14
CA ILE A 18 -0.01 -6.39 -6.49
C ILE A 18 0.51 -7.37 -7.54
N GLY A 19 1.71 -7.95 -7.35
CA GLY A 19 2.27 -8.91 -8.31
C GLY A 19 1.45 -10.19 -8.41
N LEU A 20 1.02 -10.75 -7.30
CA LEU A 20 0.13 -11.90 -7.29
C LEU A 20 -1.23 -11.58 -7.92
N SER A 21 -1.79 -10.40 -7.65
CA SER A 21 -3.02 -9.97 -8.31
C SER A 21 -2.83 -9.78 -9.81
N THR A 22 -1.69 -9.23 -10.25
CA THR A 22 -1.33 -9.12 -11.68
C THR A 22 -1.28 -10.49 -12.33
N ALA A 23 -0.59 -11.45 -11.71
CA ALA A 23 -0.48 -12.82 -12.21
C ALA A 23 -1.84 -13.51 -12.30
N TRP A 24 -2.70 -13.35 -11.28
CA TRP A 24 -4.07 -13.83 -11.32
C TRP A 24 -4.86 -13.22 -12.48
N GLN A 25 -4.87 -11.90 -12.61
CA GLN A 25 -5.60 -11.19 -13.65
C GLN A 25 -5.09 -11.52 -15.06
N ALA A 26 -3.80 -11.75 -15.24
CA ALA A 26 -3.24 -12.18 -16.50
C ALA A 26 -3.58 -13.66 -16.82
N ALA A 27 -3.37 -14.57 -15.87
CA ALA A 27 -3.58 -15.99 -16.06
C ALA A 27 -5.06 -16.36 -16.28
N ARG A 28 -6.00 -15.67 -15.62
CA ARG A 28 -7.46 -15.91 -15.81
C ARG A 28 -7.96 -15.61 -17.22
N ARG A 29 -7.20 -14.86 -18.03
CA ARG A 29 -7.55 -14.63 -19.45
C ARG A 29 -7.35 -15.88 -20.32
N GLY A 30 -6.69 -16.92 -19.80
CA GLY A 30 -6.43 -18.18 -20.48
C GLY A 30 -5.34 -18.11 -21.56
N GLY A 31 -4.79 -19.28 -21.91
CA GLY A 31 -3.86 -19.44 -23.02
C GLY A 31 -2.48 -18.78 -22.84
N ARG A 32 -2.14 -18.27 -21.65
CA ARG A 32 -0.89 -17.55 -21.39
C ARG A 32 -0.05 -18.25 -20.33
N ARG A 33 1.24 -18.28 -20.57
CA ARG A 33 2.25 -18.76 -19.63
C ARG A 33 2.72 -17.62 -18.76
N VAL A 34 2.24 -17.58 -17.50
CA VAL A 34 2.56 -16.52 -16.52
C VAL A 34 3.50 -17.09 -15.47
N LEU A 35 4.60 -16.37 -15.18
CA LEU A 35 5.57 -16.68 -14.13
C LEU A 35 5.62 -15.54 -13.12
N VAL A 36 5.64 -15.86 -11.83
CA VAL A 36 5.96 -14.91 -10.76
C VAL A 36 7.30 -15.30 -10.14
N LEU A 37 8.21 -14.35 -10.03
CA LEU A 37 9.49 -14.49 -9.36
C LEU A 37 9.49 -13.67 -8.09
N GLU A 38 9.72 -14.32 -6.95
CA GLU A 38 9.77 -13.69 -5.64
C GLU A 38 11.13 -13.93 -4.99
N ARG A 39 11.76 -12.84 -4.50
CA ARG A 39 13.10 -12.84 -3.88
C ARG A 39 13.16 -13.74 -2.64
N TYR A 40 12.09 -13.76 -1.87
CA TYR A 40 11.95 -14.54 -0.64
C TYR A 40 10.88 -15.63 -0.82
N GLY A 41 10.51 -16.29 0.28
CA GLY A 41 9.28 -17.10 0.25
C GLY A 41 8.05 -16.21 0.10
N PHE A 42 6.99 -16.74 -0.51
CA PHE A 42 5.72 -16.03 -0.57
C PHE A 42 5.14 -15.79 0.83
N MET A 43 4.35 -14.71 1.00
CA MET A 43 3.78 -14.26 2.27
C MET A 43 4.83 -13.88 3.33
N ASN A 44 6.03 -13.48 2.89
CA ASN A 44 7.04 -12.94 3.79
C ASN A 44 6.65 -11.54 4.31
N GLU A 45 7.30 -11.11 5.40
CA GLU A 45 7.07 -9.81 6.03
C GLU A 45 8.24 -8.84 5.85
N ARG A 46 9.06 -9.03 4.81
CA ARG A 46 10.27 -8.23 4.53
C ARG A 46 10.05 -7.05 3.58
N GLY A 47 8.81 -6.82 3.16
CA GLY A 47 8.45 -5.74 2.25
C GLY A 47 7.39 -4.81 2.84
N GLY A 48 6.80 -3.98 2.00
CA GLY A 48 5.71 -3.06 2.38
C GLY A 48 4.38 -3.74 2.75
N THR A 49 4.33 -5.07 2.80
CA THR A 49 3.12 -5.87 3.08
C THR A 49 3.13 -6.51 4.47
N SER A 50 4.12 -6.21 5.30
CA SER A 50 4.19 -6.71 6.69
C SER A 50 2.99 -6.25 7.53
N GLY A 51 2.68 -6.99 8.60
CA GLY A 51 1.59 -6.71 9.52
C GLY A 51 0.26 -7.36 9.13
N ALA A 52 -0.75 -7.18 9.98
CA ALA A 52 -2.01 -7.91 9.90
C ALA A 52 -3.09 -7.17 9.10
N GLU A 53 -3.08 -5.83 9.12
CA GLU A 53 -4.12 -5.01 8.50
C GLU A 53 -3.59 -3.84 7.69
N ARG A 54 -4.45 -3.31 6.82
CA ARG A 54 -4.30 -2.02 6.14
C ARG A 54 -5.61 -1.25 6.17
N HIS A 55 -5.51 0.06 6.14
CA HIS A 55 -6.67 0.94 6.08
C HIS A 55 -7.38 0.82 4.72
N TRP A 56 -8.68 0.50 4.79
CA TRP A 56 -9.61 0.66 3.69
C TRP A 56 -10.35 1.97 3.83
N ARG A 57 -10.38 2.74 2.77
CA ARG A 57 -11.17 3.99 2.70
C ARG A 57 -11.60 4.26 1.27
N LEU A 58 -12.76 4.87 1.10
CA LEU A 58 -13.22 5.41 -0.18
C LEU A 58 -12.71 6.83 -0.39
N GLN A 59 -12.71 7.61 0.66
CA GLN A 59 -12.47 9.05 0.65
C GLN A 59 -11.01 9.43 0.41
N TYR A 60 -10.83 10.41 -0.47
CA TYR A 60 -9.58 11.09 -0.76
C TYR A 60 -9.83 12.57 -1.06
N THR A 61 -8.86 13.44 -0.80
CA THR A 61 -8.93 14.84 -1.22
C THR A 61 -8.82 14.96 -2.75
N GLU A 62 -8.01 14.10 -3.36
CA GLU A 62 -7.77 14.04 -4.80
C GLU A 62 -8.87 13.22 -5.49
N ARG A 63 -9.60 13.86 -6.41
CA ARG A 63 -10.76 13.25 -7.08
C ARG A 63 -10.43 12.03 -7.92
N ASP A 64 -9.29 12.02 -8.59
CA ASP A 64 -8.84 10.91 -9.43
C ASP A 64 -8.52 9.66 -8.58
N ILE A 65 -7.83 9.83 -7.45
CA ILE A 65 -7.60 8.73 -6.50
C ILE A 65 -8.93 8.25 -5.89
N PHE A 66 -9.82 9.18 -5.57
CA PHE A 66 -11.14 8.83 -5.05
C PHE A 66 -11.93 7.99 -6.08
N ALA A 67 -11.93 8.40 -7.36
CA ALA A 67 -12.55 7.61 -8.43
C ALA A 67 -11.97 6.19 -8.52
N LEU A 68 -10.64 6.04 -8.42
CA LEU A 68 -10.00 4.72 -8.40
C LEU A 68 -10.41 3.87 -7.18
N THR A 69 -10.70 4.47 -6.02
CA THR A 69 -11.21 3.69 -4.88
C THR A 69 -12.63 3.18 -5.11
N LEU A 70 -13.48 3.98 -5.77
CA LEU A 70 -14.83 3.56 -6.16
C LEU A 70 -14.78 2.39 -7.16
N GLU A 71 -13.83 2.43 -8.11
CA GLU A 71 -13.58 1.32 -9.05
C GLU A 71 -12.97 0.08 -8.36
N ALA A 72 -12.18 0.27 -7.33
CA ALA A 72 -11.57 -0.85 -6.58
C ALA A 72 -12.60 -1.64 -5.76
N LEU A 73 -13.66 -1.00 -5.24
CA LEU A 73 -14.62 -1.64 -4.35
C LEU A 73 -15.32 -2.86 -4.97
N PRO A 74 -15.92 -2.79 -6.17
CA PRO A 74 -16.52 -3.97 -6.80
C PRO A 74 -15.51 -5.09 -7.05
N MET A 75 -14.25 -4.77 -7.32
CA MET A 75 -13.20 -5.77 -7.51
C MET A 75 -12.80 -6.46 -6.20
N TRP A 76 -12.85 -5.76 -5.07
CA TRP A 76 -12.74 -6.38 -3.75
C TRP A 76 -13.90 -7.35 -3.50
N ARG A 77 -15.13 -6.96 -3.84
CA ARG A 77 -16.30 -7.84 -3.71
C ARG A 77 -16.20 -9.09 -4.60
N GLU A 78 -15.67 -8.93 -5.81
CA GLU A 78 -15.37 -10.07 -6.68
C GLU A 78 -14.33 -11.00 -6.01
N LEU A 79 -13.23 -10.47 -5.48
CA LEU A 79 -12.19 -11.25 -4.81
C LEU A 79 -12.74 -12.01 -3.59
N GLU A 80 -13.56 -11.35 -2.76
CA GLU A 80 -14.25 -11.96 -1.62
C GLU A 80 -15.18 -13.10 -2.09
N SER A 81 -15.96 -12.87 -3.14
CA SER A 81 -16.89 -13.87 -3.70
C SER A 81 -16.16 -15.09 -4.26
N LEU A 82 -15.08 -14.89 -5.02
CA LEU A 82 -14.29 -15.98 -5.62
C LEU A 82 -13.59 -16.86 -4.59
N THR A 83 -13.23 -16.30 -3.46
CA THR A 83 -12.47 -17.01 -2.42
C THR A 83 -13.30 -17.45 -1.22
N GLY A 84 -14.54 -16.96 -1.12
CA GLY A 84 -15.41 -17.20 0.03
C GLY A 84 -14.88 -16.57 1.33
N ARG A 85 -13.97 -15.59 1.23
CA ARG A 85 -13.34 -14.94 2.38
C ARG A 85 -13.82 -13.51 2.51
N LYS A 86 -14.11 -13.07 3.72
CA LYS A 86 -14.29 -11.66 4.04
C LYS A 86 -12.91 -11.02 4.18
N LEU A 87 -12.59 -10.03 3.33
CA LEU A 87 -11.29 -9.37 3.27
C LEU A 87 -11.37 -7.88 3.62
N LEU A 88 -12.45 -7.21 3.19
CA LEU A 88 -12.78 -5.85 3.60
C LEU A 88 -13.74 -5.88 4.78
N HIS A 89 -13.32 -5.31 5.91
CA HIS A 89 -14.12 -5.21 7.12
C HIS A 89 -14.50 -3.75 7.34
N GLU A 90 -15.76 -3.42 7.06
CA GLU A 90 -16.31 -2.05 7.16
C GLU A 90 -16.60 -1.71 8.62
N VAL A 91 -15.55 -1.46 9.37
CA VAL A 91 -15.61 -1.02 10.77
C VAL A 91 -15.76 0.50 10.91
N GLY A 92 -15.80 1.21 9.80
CA GLY A 92 -15.78 2.66 9.70
C GLY A 92 -14.38 3.26 9.60
N SER A 93 -14.32 4.47 9.05
CA SER A 93 -13.12 5.32 8.98
C SER A 93 -13.44 6.68 9.56
N LEU A 94 -12.90 6.98 10.74
CA LEU A 94 -13.06 8.22 11.47
C LEU A 94 -11.85 9.12 11.25
N TRP A 95 -12.05 10.29 10.70
CA TRP A 95 -11.03 11.33 10.59
C TRP A 95 -11.41 12.49 11.47
N PHE A 96 -10.55 12.92 12.37
CA PHE A 96 -10.83 14.02 13.29
C PHE A 96 -9.58 14.81 13.62
N GLY A 97 -9.77 16.03 14.09
CA GLY A 97 -8.70 16.92 14.49
C GLY A 97 -8.90 18.35 14.00
N ASP A 98 -7.80 19.03 13.69
CA ASP A 98 -7.84 20.32 13.03
C ASP A 98 -8.17 20.12 11.54
N THR A 99 -9.31 20.63 11.12
CA THR A 99 -9.91 20.32 9.81
C THR A 99 -9.14 20.89 8.62
N GLU A 100 -8.33 21.94 8.86
CA GLU A 100 -7.56 22.62 7.81
C GLU A 100 -6.12 22.13 7.68
N VAL A 101 -5.65 21.27 8.59
CA VAL A 101 -4.31 20.69 8.51
C VAL A 101 -4.19 19.81 7.26
N LYS A 102 -3.15 20.09 6.49
CA LYS A 102 -2.76 19.29 5.32
C LYS A 102 -1.70 18.28 5.72
N THR A 103 -1.92 17.05 5.33
CA THR A 103 -1.00 15.93 5.56
C THR A 103 -0.82 15.12 4.28
N ASN A 104 0.09 14.17 4.30
CA ASN A 104 0.25 13.20 3.21
C ASN A 104 -0.99 12.29 3.03
N GLU A 105 -1.85 12.20 4.06
CA GLU A 105 -3.11 11.44 4.00
C GLU A 105 -4.27 12.28 3.47
N GLY A 106 -4.10 13.59 3.35
CA GLY A 106 -5.09 14.55 2.89
C GLY A 106 -5.41 15.63 3.92
N GLN A 107 -6.60 16.18 3.83
CA GLN A 107 -7.15 17.24 4.70
C GLN A 107 -8.61 16.92 5.00
N ILE A 108 -9.04 17.06 6.26
CA ILE A 108 -10.42 16.72 6.67
C ILE A 108 -11.46 17.51 5.87
N SER A 109 -11.37 18.86 5.86
CA SER A 109 -12.32 19.71 5.15
C SER A 109 -12.29 19.50 3.63
N GLY A 110 -11.10 19.31 3.05
CA GLY A 110 -10.94 19.05 1.63
C GLY A 110 -11.55 17.70 1.21
N THR A 111 -11.36 16.69 2.04
CA THR A 111 -11.91 15.35 1.82
C THR A 111 -13.44 15.32 1.98
N ALA A 112 -14.00 16.07 2.96
CA ALA A 112 -15.44 16.22 3.09
C ALA A 112 -16.06 16.86 1.84
N ARG A 113 -15.47 17.95 1.32
CA ARG A 113 -15.91 18.56 0.05
C ARG A 113 -15.84 17.59 -1.15
N ALA A 114 -14.84 16.71 -1.18
CA ALA A 114 -14.74 15.70 -2.24
C ALA A 114 -15.86 14.65 -2.12
N MET A 115 -16.19 14.21 -0.89
CA MET A 115 -17.31 13.30 -0.64
C MET A 115 -18.65 13.93 -1.03
N ASP A 116 -18.89 15.21 -0.67
CA ASP A 116 -20.11 15.95 -1.06
C ASP A 116 -20.24 16.00 -2.60
N ALA A 117 -19.12 16.26 -3.30
CA ALA A 117 -19.12 16.36 -4.77
C ALA A 117 -19.32 15.03 -5.50
N LEU A 118 -19.19 13.91 -4.81
CA LEU A 118 -19.34 12.55 -5.34
C LEU A 118 -20.50 11.78 -4.70
N ASP A 119 -21.37 12.50 -3.95
CA ASP A 119 -22.53 11.93 -3.25
C ASP A 119 -22.18 10.75 -2.32
N VAL A 120 -20.96 10.77 -1.72
CA VAL A 120 -20.53 9.74 -0.77
C VAL A 120 -20.92 10.16 0.64
N PRO A 121 -21.80 9.41 1.33
CA PRO A 121 -22.32 9.80 2.64
C PRO A 121 -21.25 9.69 3.73
N TYR A 122 -21.29 10.65 4.64
CA TYR A 122 -20.50 10.65 5.88
C TYR A 122 -21.29 11.34 7.00
N GLU A 123 -20.84 11.14 8.22
CA GLU A 123 -21.41 11.80 9.41
C GLU A 123 -20.39 12.75 10.00
N TRP A 124 -20.69 14.06 10.04
CA TRP A 124 -19.82 15.05 10.68
C TRP A 124 -19.97 15.00 12.19
N LEU A 125 -18.87 15.11 12.93
CA LEU A 125 -18.80 14.94 14.36
C LEU A 125 -17.96 16.05 15.01
N THR A 126 -18.43 16.57 16.13
CA THR A 126 -17.67 17.46 17.01
C THR A 126 -16.74 16.67 17.94
N ALA A 127 -15.72 17.32 18.51
CA ALA A 127 -14.83 16.70 19.51
C ALA A 127 -15.61 16.01 20.63
N ARG A 128 -16.65 16.66 21.17
CA ARG A 128 -17.49 16.11 22.24
C ARG A 128 -18.24 14.84 21.81
N GLU A 129 -18.69 14.76 20.56
CA GLU A 129 -19.35 13.56 20.04
C GLU A 129 -18.36 12.42 19.84
N ILE A 130 -17.16 12.74 19.36
CA ILE A 130 -16.06 11.77 19.19
C ILE A 130 -15.65 11.19 20.55
N GLU A 131 -15.45 12.04 21.56
CA GLU A 131 -15.16 11.60 22.93
C GLU A 131 -16.24 10.70 23.48
N ARG A 132 -17.51 11.11 23.38
CA ARG A 132 -18.65 10.36 23.90
C ARG A 132 -18.83 9.00 23.23
N ARG A 133 -18.63 8.93 21.90
CA ARG A 133 -18.91 7.71 21.12
C ARG A 133 -17.78 6.71 21.15
N TYR A 134 -16.54 7.19 21.13
CA TYR A 134 -15.36 6.34 20.94
C TYR A 134 -14.41 6.30 22.14
N GLY A 135 -14.75 7.06 23.20
CA GLY A 135 -14.03 7.04 24.46
C GLY A 135 -12.71 7.81 24.46
N PHE A 136 -12.43 8.61 23.42
CA PHE A 136 -11.33 9.58 23.48
C PHE A 136 -11.59 10.61 24.58
N THR A 137 -10.52 11.25 25.08
CA THR A 137 -10.60 12.28 26.11
C THR A 137 -9.61 13.41 25.84
N GLY A 138 -9.92 14.60 26.36
CA GLY A 138 -9.01 15.74 26.28
C GLY A 138 -8.77 16.26 24.86
N LEU A 139 -9.70 16.00 23.93
CA LEU A 139 -9.61 16.56 22.59
C LEU A 139 -9.85 18.08 22.63
N PRO A 140 -9.08 18.90 21.92
CA PRO A 140 -9.33 20.32 21.78
C PRO A 140 -10.76 20.60 21.32
N ALA A 141 -11.44 21.57 21.93
CA ALA A 141 -12.86 21.83 21.66
C ALA A 141 -13.19 22.24 20.22
N HIS A 142 -12.18 22.71 19.47
CA HIS A 142 -12.30 23.08 18.06
C HIS A 142 -12.08 21.90 17.10
N TYR A 143 -11.73 20.70 17.60
CA TYR A 143 -11.58 19.53 16.77
C TYR A 143 -12.95 19.06 16.27
N GLU A 144 -12.97 18.78 14.99
CA GLU A 144 -14.11 18.21 14.28
C GLU A 144 -13.64 17.13 13.32
N GLY A 145 -14.58 16.42 12.74
CA GLY A 145 -14.22 15.39 11.76
C GLY A 145 -15.42 14.67 11.21
N PHE A 146 -15.17 13.61 10.48
CA PHE A 146 -16.22 12.78 9.89
C PHE A 146 -16.01 11.29 10.14
N LEU A 147 -17.12 10.58 10.22
CA LEU A 147 -17.17 9.11 10.12
C LEU A 147 -17.70 8.73 8.74
N GLN A 148 -16.89 8.03 7.96
CA GLN A 148 -17.31 7.37 6.72
C GLN A 148 -17.48 5.86 7.03
N ARG A 149 -18.73 5.36 6.92
CA ARG A 149 -19.11 4.03 7.44
C ARG A 149 -18.59 2.87 6.62
N ASP A 150 -18.40 3.05 5.30
CA ASP A 150 -17.93 2.01 4.38
C ASP A 150 -16.39 1.86 4.40
N GLY A 151 -15.70 2.71 5.16
CA GLY A 151 -14.27 2.58 5.45
C GLY A 151 -14.00 1.50 6.50
N GLY A 152 -12.73 1.18 6.73
CA GLY A 152 -12.36 0.20 7.74
C GLY A 152 -10.99 -0.43 7.57
N ALA A 153 -10.92 -1.74 7.71
CA ALA A 153 -9.68 -2.50 7.68
C ALA A 153 -9.70 -3.61 6.62
N ILE A 154 -8.54 -3.86 6.04
CA ILE A 154 -8.29 -4.96 5.10
C ILE A 154 -7.49 -6.02 5.82
N ASP A 155 -7.91 -7.28 5.74
CA ASP A 155 -7.11 -8.43 6.15
C ASP A 155 -5.96 -8.64 5.16
N VAL A 156 -4.73 -8.31 5.59
CA VAL A 156 -3.53 -8.40 4.75
C VAL A 156 -3.21 -9.84 4.39
N ARG A 157 -3.13 -10.72 5.39
CA ARG A 157 -2.76 -12.12 5.17
C ARG A 157 -3.83 -12.87 4.39
N GLY A 158 -5.09 -12.63 4.70
CA GLY A 158 -6.22 -13.15 3.94
C GLY A 158 -6.18 -12.72 2.49
N THR A 159 -5.88 -11.45 2.22
CA THR A 159 -5.80 -10.90 0.86
C THR A 159 -4.65 -11.51 0.07
N VAL A 160 -3.44 -11.54 0.63
CA VAL A 160 -2.27 -12.14 -0.05
C VAL A 160 -2.51 -13.61 -0.32
N GLY A 161 -3.07 -14.35 0.65
CA GLY A 161 -3.45 -15.75 0.48
C GLY A 161 -4.51 -15.97 -0.60
N ALA A 162 -5.48 -15.06 -0.71
CA ALA A 162 -6.53 -15.12 -1.73
C ALA A 162 -5.95 -14.94 -3.14
N VAL A 163 -5.17 -13.88 -3.39
CA VAL A 163 -4.58 -13.65 -4.71
C VAL A 163 -3.50 -14.68 -5.07
N PHE A 164 -2.77 -15.21 -4.07
CA PHE A 164 -1.85 -16.33 -4.26
C PHE A 164 -2.59 -17.58 -4.73
N GLN A 165 -3.65 -17.97 -4.04
CA GLN A 165 -4.48 -19.13 -4.39
C GLN A 165 -5.06 -18.98 -5.80
N LEU A 166 -5.65 -17.83 -6.12
CA LEU A 166 -6.26 -17.58 -7.43
C LEU A 166 -5.23 -17.58 -8.56
N SER A 167 -4.04 -17.02 -8.36
CA SER A 167 -2.99 -17.05 -9.38
C SER A 167 -2.58 -18.51 -9.71
N GLN A 168 -2.42 -19.36 -8.70
CA GLN A 168 -2.14 -20.79 -8.90
C GLN A 168 -3.29 -21.53 -9.58
N GLN A 169 -4.53 -21.32 -9.13
CA GLN A 169 -5.71 -21.96 -9.70
C GLN A 169 -5.90 -21.65 -11.19
N HIS A 170 -5.48 -20.46 -11.63
CA HIS A 170 -5.51 -20.06 -13.03
C HIS A 170 -4.25 -20.43 -13.81
N GLY A 171 -3.30 -21.16 -13.21
CA GLY A 171 -2.15 -21.75 -13.90
C GLY A 171 -0.90 -20.87 -13.94
N ALA A 172 -0.82 -19.81 -13.14
CA ALA A 172 0.44 -19.07 -12.97
C ALA A 172 1.49 -19.94 -12.25
N VAL A 173 2.72 -19.93 -12.74
CA VAL A 173 3.86 -20.58 -12.10
C VAL A 173 4.44 -19.61 -11.06
N LEU A 174 4.51 -20.03 -9.80
CA LEU A 174 5.01 -19.21 -8.69
C LEU A 174 6.35 -19.77 -8.21
N ARG A 175 7.42 -18.96 -8.26
CA ARG A 175 8.75 -19.29 -7.78
C ARG A 175 9.19 -18.32 -6.70
N GLY A 176 9.23 -18.81 -5.47
CA GLY A 176 9.81 -18.11 -4.32
C GLY A 176 11.28 -18.47 -4.14
N ASN A 177 12.00 -17.62 -3.37
CA ASN A 177 13.45 -17.70 -3.15
C ASN A 177 14.26 -17.63 -4.46
N GLU A 178 13.75 -16.87 -5.42
CA GLU A 178 14.41 -16.67 -6.72
C GLU A 178 14.56 -15.17 -7.00
N ARG A 179 15.71 -14.62 -6.59
CA ARG A 179 16.02 -13.19 -6.75
C ARG A 179 16.34 -12.87 -8.20
N VAL A 180 15.65 -11.88 -8.75
CA VAL A 180 15.98 -11.28 -10.04
C VAL A 180 17.14 -10.30 -9.86
N LEU A 181 18.16 -10.44 -10.70
CA LEU A 181 19.36 -9.61 -10.70
C LEU A 181 19.36 -8.57 -11.82
N ALA A 182 18.73 -8.89 -12.95
CA ALA A 182 18.65 -7.98 -14.08
C ALA A 182 17.40 -8.24 -14.93
N VAL A 183 16.94 -7.17 -15.56
CA VAL A 183 15.84 -7.13 -16.51
C VAL A 183 16.34 -6.34 -17.71
N ASP A 184 16.53 -7.03 -18.82
CA ASP A 184 17.10 -6.45 -20.03
C ASP A 184 16.03 -6.49 -21.14
N PRO A 185 15.30 -5.40 -21.35
CA PRO A 185 14.33 -5.29 -22.44
C PRO A 185 15.05 -5.10 -23.79
N ASP A 186 14.41 -5.59 -24.84
CA ASP A 186 14.77 -5.35 -26.22
C ASP A 186 13.48 -5.30 -27.08
N PRO A 187 13.54 -4.93 -28.38
CA PRO A 187 12.33 -4.81 -29.21
C PRO A 187 11.51 -6.11 -29.32
N ASP A 188 12.13 -7.27 -29.15
CA ASP A 188 11.49 -8.59 -29.29
C ASP A 188 11.03 -9.19 -27.96
N GLY A 189 11.15 -8.44 -26.83
CA GLY A 189 10.71 -8.88 -25.50
C GLY A 189 11.69 -8.54 -24.40
N VAL A 190 11.82 -9.40 -23.39
CA VAL A 190 12.59 -9.11 -22.18
C VAL A 190 13.38 -10.34 -21.72
N THR A 191 14.68 -10.19 -21.47
CA THR A 191 15.50 -11.20 -20.79
C THR A 191 15.52 -10.91 -19.29
N VAL A 192 15.15 -11.90 -18.47
CA VAL A 192 15.19 -11.81 -17.01
C VAL A 192 16.24 -12.77 -16.47
N ARG A 193 17.22 -12.24 -15.72
CA ARG A 193 18.28 -13.02 -15.09
C ARG A 193 18.09 -13.09 -13.59
N THR A 194 18.14 -14.30 -13.06
CA THR A 194 18.18 -14.58 -11.62
C THR A 194 19.56 -15.12 -11.21
N GLU A 195 19.73 -15.43 -9.93
CA GLU A 195 20.95 -16.10 -9.44
C GLU A 195 21.13 -17.50 -10.05
N GLU A 196 20.03 -18.16 -10.43
CA GLU A 196 20.05 -19.55 -10.86
C GLU A 196 19.82 -19.74 -12.37
N ARG A 197 19.07 -18.82 -13.02
CA ARG A 197 18.50 -19.05 -14.35
C ARG A 197 18.37 -17.78 -15.17
N THR A 198 18.22 -17.99 -16.46
CA THR A 198 17.80 -16.96 -17.42
C THR A 198 16.47 -17.35 -18.03
N TYR A 199 15.55 -16.39 -18.07
CA TYR A 199 14.23 -16.50 -18.68
C TYR A 199 14.10 -15.54 -19.85
N ARG A 200 13.23 -15.88 -20.79
CA ARG A 200 12.76 -14.96 -21.83
C ARG A 200 11.26 -14.74 -21.66
N SER A 201 10.80 -13.52 -21.88
CA SER A 201 9.38 -13.17 -21.81
C SER A 201 9.00 -12.17 -22.88
N ASP A 202 7.77 -12.20 -23.35
CA ASP A 202 7.25 -11.13 -24.23
C ASP A 202 7.08 -9.83 -23.42
N LYS A 203 6.58 -9.93 -22.19
CA LYS A 203 6.35 -8.80 -21.31
C LYS A 203 6.80 -9.10 -19.88
N VAL A 204 7.17 -8.03 -19.16
CA VAL A 204 7.53 -8.08 -17.74
C VAL A 204 6.76 -7.03 -16.97
N VAL A 205 6.36 -7.35 -15.73
CA VAL A 205 5.79 -6.39 -14.76
C VAL A 205 6.66 -6.35 -13.52
N LEU A 206 7.21 -5.18 -13.19
CA LEU A 206 7.97 -4.93 -11.97
C LEU A 206 7.01 -4.50 -10.86
N THR A 207 6.84 -5.36 -9.86
CA THR A 207 6.06 -5.10 -8.64
C THR A 207 6.87 -5.39 -7.38
N ASN A 208 8.20 -5.26 -7.49
CA ASN A 208 9.17 -5.60 -6.46
C ASN A 208 9.29 -4.56 -5.33
N GLY A 209 8.34 -3.62 -5.27
CA GLY A 209 8.15 -2.71 -4.15
C GLY A 209 9.39 -1.91 -3.79
N ALA A 210 9.83 -1.97 -2.54
CA ALA A 210 10.99 -1.22 -2.04
C ALA A 210 12.32 -1.54 -2.75
N HIS A 211 12.37 -2.62 -3.49
CA HIS A 211 13.55 -3.03 -4.29
C HIS A 211 13.48 -2.58 -5.76
N ALA A 212 12.51 -1.71 -6.13
CA ALA A 212 12.32 -1.33 -7.53
C ALA A 212 13.56 -0.67 -8.14
N ASN A 213 14.18 0.26 -7.41
CA ASN A 213 15.38 0.95 -7.89
C ASN A 213 16.58 0.03 -8.09
N GLU A 214 16.69 -1.12 -7.42
CA GLU A 214 17.75 -2.09 -7.67
C GLU A 214 17.79 -2.56 -9.15
N LEU A 215 16.62 -2.63 -9.80
CA LEU A 215 16.50 -3.03 -11.20
C LEU A 215 16.50 -1.82 -12.15
N VAL A 216 15.86 -0.73 -11.77
CA VAL A 216 15.73 0.49 -12.60
C VAL A 216 17.07 1.23 -12.71
N GLU A 217 17.89 1.24 -11.66
CA GLU A 217 19.22 1.87 -11.67
C GLU A 217 20.20 1.17 -12.66
N ALA A 218 20.00 -0.11 -12.94
CA ALA A 218 20.76 -0.81 -13.97
C ALA A 218 20.50 -0.26 -15.39
N TRP A 219 19.39 0.44 -15.61
CA TRP A 219 19.07 1.13 -16.87
C TRP A 219 19.62 2.56 -16.93
N GLY A 220 20.35 3.01 -15.89
CA GLY A 220 20.82 4.40 -15.77
C GLY A 220 19.73 5.38 -15.36
N SER A 221 18.61 4.89 -14.89
CA SER A 221 17.44 5.67 -14.44
C SER A 221 17.17 5.42 -12.95
N LYS A 222 16.37 6.28 -12.32
CA LYS A 222 15.98 6.12 -10.93
C LYS A 222 14.55 6.62 -10.72
N LEU A 223 13.75 5.86 -10.00
CA LEU A 223 12.46 6.34 -9.51
C LEU A 223 12.69 7.23 -8.28
N ASP A 224 12.06 8.39 -8.27
CA ASP A 224 12.07 9.30 -7.11
C ASP A 224 11.15 8.75 -6.02
N VAL A 225 11.66 7.79 -5.24
CA VAL A 225 10.97 7.10 -4.16
C VAL A 225 11.81 7.12 -2.91
N GLY A 226 11.29 7.74 -1.84
CA GLY A 226 11.84 7.60 -0.50
C GLY A 226 11.40 6.28 0.14
N LEU A 227 12.32 5.63 0.84
CA LEU A 227 12.07 4.41 1.62
C LEU A 227 12.04 4.75 3.10
N TYR A 228 11.07 4.24 3.83
CA TYR A 228 10.88 4.50 5.25
C TYR A 228 10.52 3.23 6.00
N GLU A 229 10.99 3.12 7.23
CA GLU A 229 10.60 2.05 8.14
C GLU A 229 9.62 2.61 9.17
N LEU A 230 8.32 2.46 8.91
CA LEU A 230 7.26 3.02 9.72
C LEU A 230 7.03 2.19 10.99
N PRO A 231 6.99 2.81 12.17
CA PRO A 231 6.72 2.13 13.43
C PRO A 231 5.24 1.76 13.57
N LEU A 232 4.99 0.62 14.19
CA LEU A 232 3.70 0.16 14.63
C LEU A 232 3.77 -0.22 16.11
N VAL A 233 2.92 0.38 16.92
CA VAL A 233 2.84 0.16 18.37
C VAL A 233 1.55 -0.56 18.68
N THR A 234 1.64 -1.78 19.19
CA THR A 234 0.48 -2.55 19.66
C THR A 234 0.23 -2.25 21.14
N LEU A 235 -0.98 -1.81 21.46
CA LEU A 235 -1.42 -1.54 22.84
C LEU A 235 -2.57 -2.47 23.23
N ARG A 236 -2.59 -2.90 24.50
CA ARG A 236 -3.70 -3.66 25.05
C ARG A 236 -4.85 -2.75 25.45
N GLN A 237 -6.06 -3.18 25.19
CA GLN A 237 -7.23 -2.55 25.78
C GLN A 237 -7.40 -2.99 27.24
N ARG A 238 -7.69 -2.03 28.14
CA ARG A 238 -8.07 -2.32 29.53
C ARG A 238 -9.47 -2.93 29.61
N ARG A 239 -10.29 -2.58 28.64
CA ARG A 239 -11.63 -3.10 28.46
C ARG A 239 -11.93 -3.16 26.97
N ALA A 240 -12.28 -4.34 26.48
CA ALA A 240 -12.72 -4.53 25.11
C ALA A 240 -14.04 -3.79 24.88
N GLU A 241 -14.10 -2.93 23.89
CA GLU A 241 -15.32 -2.27 23.46
C GLU A 241 -15.43 -2.45 21.94
N PRO A 242 -16.42 -3.21 21.48
CA PRO A 242 -16.66 -3.41 20.05
C PRO A 242 -17.14 -2.11 19.38
N GLY A 243 -16.89 -2.01 18.08
CA GLY A 243 -17.48 -0.94 17.25
C GLY A 243 -16.65 0.34 17.15
N ARG A 244 -15.38 0.35 17.61
CA ARG A 244 -14.48 1.46 17.29
C ARG A 244 -14.06 1.36 15.83
N PRO A 245 -14.08 2.49 15.08
CA PRO A 245 -13.61 2.53 13.70
C PRO A 245 -12.08 2.55 13.64
N PHE A 246 -11.52 2.35 12.45
CA PHE A 246 -10.20 2.90 12.12
C PHE A 246 -10.26 4.42 12.26
N TRP A 247 -9.17 5.05 12.71
CA TRP A 247 -9.15 6.50 12.87
C TRP A 247 -7.82 7.14 12.46
N PHE A 248 -7.92 8.41 12.04
CA PHE A 248 -6.83 9.38 11.94
C PHE A 248 -7.10 10.58 12.84
N ALA A 249 -6.06 11.03 13.56
CA ALA A 249 -6.07 12.28 14.33
C ALA A 249 -5.12 13.30 13.69
N PHE A 250 -5.70 14.36 13.14
CA PHE A 250 -4.98 15.44 12.46
C PHE A 250 -4.67 16.56 13.46
N GLN A 251 -3.41 16.84 13.71
CA GLN A 251 -2.98 17.88 14.61
C GLN A 251 -2.12 18.88 13.85
N GLN A 252 -1.96 20.11 14.41
CA GLN A 252 -1.06 21.10 13.82
C GLN A 252 0.35 20.52 13.75
N PRO A 253 1.02 20.60 12.59
CA PRO A 253 2.38 20.11 12.45
C PRO A 253 3.34 20.94 13.33
N THR A 254 4.40 20.28 13.77
CA THR A 254 5.55 20.95 14.37
C THR A 254 6.66 21.07 13.32
N GLU A 255 7.77 21.76 13.66
CA GLU A 255 8.95 21.82 12.77
C GLU A 255 9.55 20.45 12.47
N GLU A 256 9.29 19.47 13.34
CA GLU A 256 9.91 18.16 13.31
C GLU A 256 8.97 17.06 12.77
N ASP A 257 7.67 17.36 12.55
CA ASP A 257 6.69 16.31 12.39
C ASP A 257 5.37 16.78 11.75
N THR A 258 4.76 15.92 10.94
CA THR A 258 3.41 16.13 10.39
C THR A 258 2.31 16.09 11.46
N ASN A 259 2.62 15.59 12.65
CA ASN A 259 1.72 15.50 13.80
C ASN A 259 0.39 14.79 13.50
N LEU A 260 0.46 13.71 12.75
CA LEU A 260 -0.66 12.87 12.38
C LEU A 260 -0.51 11.49 13.03
N PHE A 261 -1.54 11.06 13.75
CA PHE A 261 -1.60 9.73 14.34
C PHE A 261 -2.72 8.91 13.70
N TYR A 262 -2.55 7.60 13.72
CA TYR A 262 -3.60 6.69 13.29
C TYR A 262 -3.71 5.48 14.21
N GLY A 263 -4.89 4.86 14.21
CA GLY A 263 -5.12 3.64 14.97
C GLY A 263 -6.09 2.70 14.30
N PHE A 264 -5.76 1.42 14.42
CA PHE A 264 -6.62 0.32 14.02
C PHE A 264 -7.37 -0.22 15.23
N PRO A 265 -8.68 -0.47 15.13
CA PRO A 265 -9.40 -1.26 16.13
C PRO A 265 -8.89 -2.70 16.15
N PRO A 266 -9.31 -3.53 17.13
CA PRO A 266 -9.08 -4.96 17.06
C PRO A 266 -9.54 -5.53 15.72
N ASN A 267 -8.73 -6.40 15.15
CA ASN A 267 -9.05 -7.02 13.88
C ASN A 267 -10.25 -7.95 13.98
N PRO A 268 -11.32 -7.76 13.19
CA PRO A 268 -12.51 -8.63 13.21
C PRO A 268 -12.23 -10.10 12.89
N TRP A 269 -11.08 -10.40 12.31
CA TRP A 269 -10.61 -11.77 11.97
C TRP A 269 -9.62 -12.35 12.99
N SER A 270 -9.36 -11.64 14.08
CA SER A 270 -8.49 -12.05 15.19
C SER A 270 -9.28 -12.23 16.47
N THR A 271 -8.75 -13.04 17.38
CA THR A 271 -9.27 -13.17 18.75
C THR A 271 -8.60 -12.20 19.72
N SER A 272 -7.60 -11.44 19.29
CA SER A 272 -6.96 -10.42 20.11
C SER A 272 -7.79 -9.14 20.12
N ASP A 273 -7.94 -8.57 21.32
CA ASP A 273 -8.53 -7.25 21.53
C ASP A 273 -7.48 -6.12 21.45
N ASP A 274 -6.26 -6.43 21.03
CA ASP A 274 -5.19 -5.44 20.90
C ASP A 274 -5.47 -4.48 19.75
N ILE A 275 -5.01 -3.25 19.94
CA ILE A 275 -5.11 -2.18 18.94
C ILE A 275 -3.71 -1.81 18.45
N ARG A 276 -3.62 -1.31 17.23
CA ARG A 276 -2.36 -0.87 16.67
C ARG A 276 -2.40 0.60 16.30
N LEU A 277 -1.36 1.31 16.69
CA LEU A 277 -1.20 2.74 16.45
C LEU A 277 0.12 3.01 15.76
N GLY A 278 0.16 4.11 15.02
CA GLY A 278 1.40 4.64 14.46
C GLY A 278 1.33 6.16 14.33
N PRO A 279 2.49 6.83 14.36
CA PRO A 279 2.63 8.16 13.83
C PRO A 279 2.82 8.05 12.32
N VAL A 280 2.45 9.09 11.60
CA VAL A 280 2.73 9.16 10.17
C VAL A 280 4.01 9.97 9.98
N PHE A 281 5.05 9.30 9.44
CA PHE A 281 6.28 9.91 8.95
C PHE A 281 7.18 10.67 9.95
N GLU A 282 7.44 10.08 11.10
CA GLU A 282 8.53 10.51 12.00
C GLU A 282 9.74 9.57 11.96
N VAL A 283 10.21 9.27 10.78
CA VAL A 283 11.29 8.30 10.62
C VAL A 283 12.27 8.78 9.56
N ASP A 284 13.53 8.47 9.75
CA ASP A 284 14.58 8.74 8.77
C ASP A 284 14.36 7.89 7.50
N ALA A 285 14.69 8.47 6.36
CA ALA A 285 14.70 7.74 5.11
C ALA A 285 15.80 6.66 5.13
N LEU A 286 15.48 5.49 4.61
CA LEU A 286 16.44 4.42 4.38
C LEU A 286 17.14 4.61 3.03
N ALA A 287 18.42 4.32 2.96
CA ALA A 287 19.14 4.28 1.69
C ALA A 287 18.73 3.05 0.85
N HIS A 288 18.59 1.91 1.50
CA HIS A 288 18.17 0.65 0.88
C HIS A 288 17.11 -0.06 1.73
N ALA A 289 16.29 -0.88 1.09
CA ALA A 289 15.26 -1.65 1.81
C ALA A 289 15.87 -2.65 2.81
N ASP A 290 17.07 -3.17 2.52
CA ASP A 290 17.79 -4.10 3.39
C ASP A 290 18.38 -3.41 4.65
N ASP A 291 18.34 -2.08 4.74
CA ASP A 291 18.75 -1.33 5.95
C ASP A 291 17.68 -1.33 7.05
N ALA A 292 16.47 -1.79 6.75
CA ALA A 292 15.38 -1.91 7.71
C ALA A 292 15.77 -2.87 8.86
N LYS A 293 15.53 -2.41 10.10
CA LYS A 293 15.95 -3.13 11.31
C LYS A 293 14.85 -4.04 11.87
N GLY A 294 13.59 -3.85 11.46
CA GLY A 294 12.44 -4.56 12.00
C GLY A 294 12.07 -4.13 13.43
N VAL A 295 12.74 -3.10 13.96
CA VAL A 295 12.50 -2.58 15.30
C VAL A 295 12.39 -1.06 15.22
N PRO A 296 11.30 -0.45 15.70
CA PRO A 296 11.12 0.99 15.62
C PRO A 296 12.10 1.75 16.52
N ALA A 297 12.46 2.97 16.09
CA ALA A 297 13.23 3.88 16.92
C ALA A 297 12.43 4.28 18.18
N PRO A 298 13.08 4.62 19.31
CA PRO A 298 12.39 4.97 20.56
C PRO A 298 11.45 6.17 20.43
N ARG A 299 11.90 7.26 19.79
CA ARG A 299 11.16 8.52 19.72
C ARG A 299 9.74 8.41 19.11
N PRO A 300 9.53 7.80 17.95
CA PRO A 300 8.17 7.60 17.43
C PRO A 300 7.31 6.70 18.33
N VAL A 301 7.90 5.74 19.03
CA VAL A 301 7.18 4.91 20.02
C VAL A 301 6.72 5.75 21.21
N GLU A 302 7.60 6.57 21.77
CA GLU A 302 7.30 7.49 22.89
C GLU A 302 6.14 8.42 22.50
N ARG A 303 6.19 9.03 21.33
CA ARG A 303 5.12 9.90 20.85
C ARG A 303 3.77 9.24 20.75
N VAL A 304 3.71 8.01 20.21
CA VAL A 304 2.47 7.24 20.13
C VAL A 304 1.94 6.92 21.53
N THR A 305 2.82 6.52 22.46
CA THR A 305 2.41 6.18 23.83
C THR A 305 1.98 7.40 24.63
N ASP A 306 2.62 8.56 24.43
CA ASP A 306 2.23 9.83 25.04
C ASP A 306 0.87 10.29 24.52
N TRP A 307 0.64 10.22 23.20
CA TRP A 307 -0.64 10.53 22.59
C TRP A 307 -1.75 9.60 23.13
N ALA A 308 -1.49 8.30 23.17
CA ALA A 308 -2.43 7.34 23.72
C ALA A 308 -2.71 7.57 25.21
N THR A 309 -1.70 7.96 25.99
CA THR A 309 -1.85 8.30 27.41
C THR A 309 -2.76 9.52 27.60
N ALA A 310 -2.61 10.52 26.75
CA ALA A 310 -3.39 11.76 26.82
C ALA A 310 -4.85 11.56 26.38
N HIS A 311 -5.09 10.74 25.36
CA HIS A 311 -6.37 10.71 24.66
C HIS A 311 -7.12 9.37 24.71
N MET A 312 -6.47 8.26 25.12
CA MET A 312 -7.06 6.92 25.09
C MET A 312 -7.03 6.23 26.46
N PRO A 313 -7.81 6.69 27.45
CA PRO A 313 -7.79 6.18 28.84
C PRO A 313 -8.18 4.70 28.94
N TRP A 314 -8.77 4.14 27.91
CA TRP A 314 -9.19 2.75 27.80
C TRP A 314 -8.06 1.79 27.33
N THR A 315 -6.86 2.30 27.11
CA THR A 315 -5.68 1.50 26.74
C THR A 315 -4.65 1.42 27.88
N ASP A 316 -3.84 0.39 27.88
CA ASP A 316 -2.57 0.37 28.61
C ASP A 316 -1.51 1.02 27.68
N PRO A 317 -0.90 2.14 28.06
CA PRO A 317 0.05 2.83 27.20
C PRO A 317 1.40 2.09 27.05
N ARG A 318 1.61 1.02 27.83
CA ARG A 318 2.81 0.18 27.68
C ARG A 318 2.68 -0.68 26.43
N PRO A 319 3.62 -0.60 25.47
CA PRO A 319 3.58 -1.42 24.28
C PRO A 319 3.53 -2.91 24.62
N ALA A 320 2.58 -3.62 24.02
CA ALA A 320 2.49 -5.08 24.08
C ALA A 320 3.39 -5.72 23.01
N GLU A 321 3.50 -5.05 21.86
CA GLU A 321 4.35 -5.45 20.76
C GLU A 321 4.82 -4.19 20.00
N LEU A 322 6.04 -4.26 19.48
CA LEU A 322 6.62 -3.26 18.60
C LEU A 322 6.99 -3.93 17.27
N SER A 323 6.58 -3.34 16.17
CA SER A 323 6.92 -3.83 14.84
C SER A 323 7.11 -2.67 13.86
N THR A 324 7.59 -2.97 12.67
CA THR A 324 7.78 -1.97 11.62
C THR A 324 7.19 -2.47 10.30
N CYS A 325 6.97 -1.51 9.40
CA CYS A 325 6.55 -1.77 8.04
C CYS A 325 7.33 -0.87 7.09
N LEU A 326 7.89 -1.44 6.02
CA LEU A 326 8.49 -0.65 4.95
C LEU A 326 7.41 0.14 4.21
N ALA A 327 7.63 1.44 4.05
CA ALA A 327 6.82 2.31 3.21
C ALA A 327 7.67 2.92 2.10
N MET A 328 7.04 3.15 0.97
CA MET A 328 7.63 3.79 -0.19
C MET A 328 6.81 5.03 -0.53
N LEU A 329 7.43 6.17 -0.58
CA LEU A 329 6.76 7.42 -0.91
C LEU A 329 7.40 8.08 -2.12
N PRO A 330 6.62 8.48 -3.13
CA PRO A 330 7.13 9.36 -4.17
C PRO A 330 7.66 10.66 -3.55
N GLY A 331 8.82 11.14 -4.03
CA GLY A 331 9.38 12.42 -3.60
C GLY A 331 8.50 13.59 -4.01
N ASN A 332 7.76 13.48 -5.10
CA ASN A 332 6.74 14.47 -5.47
C ASN A 332 5.42 14.18 -4.72
N PRO A 333 4.98 15.03 -3.79
CA PRO A 333 3.75 14.82 -3.01
C PRO A 333 2.46 14.84 -3.83
N ALA A 334 2.48 15.39 -5.04
CA ALA A 334 1.34 15.34 -5.96
C ALA A 334 1.16 13.94 -6.60
N ARG A 335 2.13 13.05 -6.44
CA ARG A 335 2.14 11.69 -6.97
C ARG A 335 2.04 10.70 -5.83
N GLN A 336 1.20 9.68 -5.96
CA GLN A 336 1.10 8.62 -4.95
C GLN A 336 1.68 7.28 -5.43
N PHE A 337 1.80 7.08 -6.75
CA PHE A 337 2.26 5.83 -7.33
C PHE A 337 3.11 6.11 -8.58
N PHE A 338 3.92 5.12 -8.97
CA PHE A 338 4.52 5.03 -10.29
C PHE A 338 3.91 3.84 -11.02
N LEU A 339 3.31 4.09 -12.17
CA LEU A 339 2.61 3.06 -12.94
C LEU A 339 2.64 3.39 -14.44
N GLY A 340 3.23 2.51 -15.25
CA GLY A 340 3.33 2.67 -16.69
C GLY A 340 4.40 1.80 -17.31
N ASP A 341 4.53 1.85 -18.64
CA ASP A 341 5.65 1.21 -19.32
C ASP A 341 6.97 1.97 -19.08
N ALA A 342 8.08 1.26 -19.19
CA ALA A 342 9.43 1.78 -18.96
C ALA A 342 10.08 2.39 -20.21
N GLY A 343 9.33 2.67 -21.28
CA GLY A 343 9.87 3.23 -22.53
C GLY A 343 10.57 4.58 -22.36
N ALA A 344 10.17 5.37 -21.34
CA ALA A 344 10.86 6.60 -20.96
C ALA A 344 12.13 6.39 -20.12
N LEU A 345 12.40 5.16 -19.65
CA LEU A 345 13.53 4.82 -18.76
C LEU A 345 14.63 4.04 -19.47
N VAL A 346 14.28 3.23 -20.49
CA VAL A 346 15.20 2.33 -21.18
C VAL A 346 14.68 1.99 -22.58
N ASP A 347 15.57 1.78 -23.54
CA ASP A 347 15.22 1.32 -24.87
C ASP A 347 14.59 -0.08 -24.80
N GLY A 348 13.49 -0.30 -25.52
CA GLY A 348 12.67 -1.53 -25.44
C GLY A 348 11.81 -1.62 -24.17
N GLY A 349 11.80 -0.57 -23.36
CA GLY A 349 11.07 -0.49 -22.09
C GLY A 349 9.54 -0.54 -22.22
N GLU A 350 8.97 -0.40 -23.41
CA GLU A 350 7.55 -0.63 -23.71
C GLU A 350 7.12 -2.10 -23.47
N ASN A 351 8.11 -3.01 -23.32
CA ASN A 351 7.87 -4.39 -22.93
C ASN A 351 7.90 -4.61 -21.42
N VAL A 352 8.18 -3.56 -20.64
CA VAL A 352 8.24 -3.63 -19.17
C VAL A 352 7.27 -2.63 -18.55
N VAL A 353 6.35 -3.10 -17.74
CA VAL A 353 5.49 -2.27 -16.89
C VAL A 353 6.12 -2.15 -15.51
N VAL A 354 6.27 -0.94 -15.01
CA VAL A 354 6.73 -0.67 -13.64
C VAL A 354 5.54 -0.26 -12.79
N SER A 355 5.37 -0.89 -11.64
CA SER A 355 4.34 -0.55 -10.66
C SER A 355 4.95 -0.48 -9.26
N VAL A 356 5.13 0.74 -8.75
CA VAL A 356 5.59 1.01 -7.39
C VAL A 356 4.55 1.85 -6.66
N ALA A 357 4.07 1.35 -5.53
CA ALA A 357 2.93 1.93 -4.83
C ALA A 357 3.17 1.97 -3.32
N GLY A 358 3.25 3.16 -2.73
CA GLY A 358 3.43 3.36 -1.30
C GLY A 358 2.20 2.94 -0.49
N TRP A 359 1.04 3.51 -0.77
CA TRP A 359 -0.24 3.17 -0.14
C TRP A 359 -1.14 2.29 -1.01
N GLY A 360 -0.54 1.49 -1.88
CA GLY A 360 -1.22 0.73 -2.93
C GLY A 360 -2.05 -0.45 -2.47
N PHE A 361 -1.90 -0.93 -1.22
CA PHE A 361 -2.55 -2.17 -0.78
C PHE A 361 -4.07 -2.16 -0.97
N LYS A 362 -4.74 -1.04 -0.69
CA LYS A 362 -6.19 -0.87 -0.87
C LYS A 362 -6.66 -1.00 -2.33
N PHE A 363 -5.74 -0.86 -3.27
CA PHE A 363 -6.00 -1.02 -4.70
C PHE A 363 -5.57 -2.41 -5.24
N THR A 364 -5.17 -3.35 -4.39
CA THR A 364 -4.61 -4.65 -4.81
C THR A 364 -5.34 -5.30 -5.99
N PRO A 365 -6.65 -5.55 -5.98
CA PRO A 365 -7.31 -6.20 -7.12
C PRO A 365 -7.37 -5.30 -8.36
N LEU A 366 -7.56 -3.99 -8.21
CA LEU A 366 -7.58 -3.03 -9.29
C LEU A 366 -6.19 -2.84 -9.92
N TRP A 367 -5.15 -2.66 -9.09
CA TRP A 367 -3.77 -2.50 -9.58
C TRP A 367 -3.28 -3.73 -10.33
N GLY A 368 -3.61 -4.92 -9.82
CA GLY A 368 -3.30 -6.16 -10.53
C GLY A 368 -3.95 -6.23 -11.92
N LYS A 369 -5.21 -5.77 -12.02
CA LYS A 369 -5.88 -5.69 -13.32
C LYS A 369 -5.23 -4.65 -14.24
N ILE A 370 -4.95 -3.44 -13.75
CA ILE A 370 -4.30 -2.39 -14.53
C ILE A 370 -2.93 -2.85 -15.04
N CYS A 371 -2.10 -3.44 -14.17
CA CYS A 371 -0.80 -3.96 -14.58
C CYS A 371 -0.92 -5.06 -15.64
N ALA A 372 -1.90 -5.96 -15.51
CA ALA A 372 -2.15 -6.99 -16.52
C ALA A 372 -2.65 -6.40 -17.85
N ASP A 373 -3.54 -5.39 -17.80
CA ASP A 373 -4.02 -4.67 -18.99
C ASP A 373 -2.86 -3.98 -19.73
N LEU A 374 -2.06 -3.20 -19.01
CA LEU A 374 -0.91 -2.51 -19.60
C LEU A 374 0.10 -3.47 -20.22
N ALA A 375 0.41 -4.57 -19.54
CA ALA A 375 1.38 -5.54 -20.04
C ALA A 375 0.86 -6.31 -21.28
N LEU A 376 -0.42 -6.69 -21.29
CA LEU A 376 -0.95 -7.60 -22.31
C LEU A 376 -1.65 -6.88 -23.48
N ASP A 377 -2.23 -5.72 -23.22
CA ASP A 377 -3.04 -4.96 -24.18
C ASP A 377 -2.41 -3.59 -24.52
N GLY A 378 -1.34 -3.18 -23.78
CA GLY A 378 -0.66 -1.88 -23.95
C GLY A 378 -1.47 -0.69 -23.42
N THR A 379 -2.68 -0.91 -22.91
CA THR A 379 -3.58 0.15 -22.44
C THR A 379 -4.52 -0.35 -21.35
N THR A 380 -5.10 0.57 -20.59
CA THR A 380 -6.11 0.28 -19.58
C THR A 380 -7.28 1.26 -19.68
N ALA A 381 -8.45 0.86 -19.22
CA ALA A 381 -9.64 1.71 -19.19
C ALA A 381 -9.66 2.70 -18.00
N TYR A 382 -8.74 2.55 -17.05
CA TYR A 382 -8.69 3.38 -15.84
C TYR A 382 -7.81 4.60 -16.04
N ASP A 383 -8.18 5.72 -15.39
CA ASP A 383 -7.37 6.94 -15.43
C ASP A 383 -6.16 6.81 -14.47
N ILE A 384 -5.00 6.60 -15.07
CA ILE A 384 -3.71 6.50 -14.39
C ILE A 384 -2.74 7.61 -14.78
N GLY A 385 -3.18 8.64 -15.49
CA GLY A 385 -2.30 9.66 -16.08
C GLY A 385 -1.40 10.36 -15.06
N ARG A 386 -1.90 10.63 -13.85
CA ARG A 386 -1.10 11.19 -12.74
C ARG A 386 0.06 10.31 -12.32
N HIS A 387 -0.03 8.99 -12.53
CA HIS A 387 0.91 7.98 -12.05
C HIS A 387 1.92 7.54 -13.12
N ALA A 388 1.81 8.07 -14.33
CA ALA A 388 2.69 7.72 -15.44
C ALA A 388 4.18 7.87 -15.07
N LEU A 389 5.01 6.96 -15.55
CA LEU A 389 6.47 7.05 -15.39
C LEU A 389 6.98 8.28 -16.14
N VAL A 390 7.61 9.19 -15.42
CA VAL A 390 8.35 10.31 -15.99
C VAL A 390 9.77 10.15 -15.47
N PRO A 391 10.80 10.22 -16.32
CA PRO A 391 12.18 10.28 -15.86
C PRO A 391 12.29 11.39 -14.81
N SER A 392 12.97 11.16 -13.69
CA SER A 392 13.28 12.24 -12.77
C SER A 392 14.13 13.24 -13.56
N GLU A 393 13.57 14.40 -13.92
CA GLU A 393 14.41 15.53 -14.21
C GLU A 393 15.34 15.66 -12.99
N SER A 394 16.65 15.66 -13.25
CA SER A 394 17.67 15.78 -12.21
C SER A 394 17.22 16.89 -11.27
N SER A 395 16.70 16.53 -10.13
CA SER A 395 16.27 17.47 -9.09
C SER A 395 17.53 18.21 -8.66
N GLY A 396 17.69 19.40 -9.20
CA GLY A 396 18.57 20.38 -8.62
C GLY A 396 18.14 20.48 -7.17
N ILE A 397 18.99 20.03 -6.27
CA ILE A 397 18.87 20.23 -4.84
C ILE A 397 18.70 21.73 -4.66
N VAL A 398 17.48 22.17 -4.38
CA VAL A 398 17.24 23.50 -3.83
C VAL A 398 17.42 23.32 -2.33
N ALA A 399 18.51 23.95 -1.86
CA ALA A 399 18.92 24.01 -0.47
C ALA A 399 17.85 24.61 0.44
#